data_0c1b3f8338b09703092c9b8763040442
#
_entry.id   0c1b3f8338b09703092c9b8763040442
#
_cell.length_a   1.000
_cell.length_b   1.000
_cell.length_c   1.000
_cell.angle_alpha   90.00
_cell.angle_beta   90.00
_cell.angle_gamma   90.00
#
_symmetry.space_group_name_H-M   'P 1'
#
loop_
_entity.id
_entity.type
_entity.pdbx_description
1 polymer ?
#
loop_
_entity_poly.entity_id
_entity_poly.type
_entity_poly.pdbx_seq_one_letter_code
_entity_poly.pdbx_strand_id
1 'polypeptide(L)'
;MNGRILLIIVLMLALLLPLTAAEGETSTLYVRKVENLPEDFIFGMDVSSVLAEERSGVKYYDFNGSEADLFRLLTDNGINYIRVRIWNNPYDDEGHGFGGGNCDIENAVEIGKRATACGMKLLADFHYSDFWADPAKQKAPKAWANLNFEDKKTALYQYTKQSLKAMKAAGIDIGMVQVGNETNGGLAGETDWAKMSQLFNAGSQAVRETDSNILVALHFTNPETSGRYAWIAETLHRHHVDYDVFASSYYPFWHGTLKNLTSVLTSVADTYGKKVMVAETSYTYTAEDGDGHGNTAPKNGQTLNYPVTVQGQANAVRDVIQAVSDVGEAGIGVFYWEPAWIPVGPAHRLEKNKALWETYGSGWATSYAAEYDPEDAGKWFGGSAVDNQALFDFKGRPLPSLHVFQYVDTGTPFKN
;
A
#
# COMPACT_ATOMS: atom_id res chain seq x y z
N MET A 1 37.63 24.02 -85.58
CA MET A 1 37.73 24.63 -84.21
C MET A 1 36.91 23.80 -83.29
N ASN A 2 37.58 23.11 -82.39
CA ASN A 2 37.00 22.03 -81.59
C ASN A 2 36.36 22.57 -80.28
N GLY A 3 35.07 22.37 -80.10
CA GLY A 3 34.37 22.63 -78.82
C GLY A 3 34.13 21.31 -78.05
N ARG A 4 34.87 21.11 -76.97
CA ARG A 4 34.68 19.98 -76.05
C ARG A 4 33.53 20.26 -75.09
N ILE A 5 32.50 19.45 -75.14
CA ILE A 5 31.39 19.45 -74.14
C ILE A 5 31.87 18.62 -72.96
N LEU A 6 31.94 19.27 -71.78
CA LEU A 6 32.29 18.62 -70.50
C LEU A 6 30.97 18.10 -69.85
N LEU A 7 30.84 16.80 -69.78
CA LEU A 7 29.69 16.15 -69.12
C LEU A 7 30.01 16.00 -67.62
N ILE A 8 29.33 16.78 -66.75
CA ILE A 8 29.44 16.65 -65.28
C ILE A 8 28.40 15.57 -64.83
N ILE A 9 28.93 14.40 -64.45
CA ILE A 9 28.12 13.37 -63.78
C ILE A 9 28.08 13.69 -62.30
N VAL A 10 26.90 14.12 -61.77
CA VAL A 10 26.67 14.27 -60.34
C VAL A 10 26.29 12.90 -59.78
N LEU A 11 27.25 12.31 -59.04
CA LEU A 11 27.02 11.07 -58.29
C LEU A 11 26.26 11.40 -57.02
N MET A 12 24.95 11.10 -56.96
CA MET A 12 24.20 11.09 -55.73
C MET A 12 24.58 9.85 -54.89
N LEU A 13 25.37 10.07 -53.85
CA LEU A 13 25.64 9.07 -52.85
C LEU A 13 24.47 9.05 -51.89
N ALA A 14 23.55 8.10 -52.03
CA ALA A 14 22.51 7.83 -51.05
C ALA A 14 23.18 7.20 -49.82
N LEU A 15 23.32 7.94 -48.77
CA LEU A 15 23.67 7.44 -47.42
C LEU A 15 22.50 6.58 -46.95
N LEU A 16 22.59 5.28 -47.09
CA LEU A 16 21.80 4.31 -46.35
C LEU A 16 22.32 4.31 -44.92
N LEU A 17 21.68 5.12 -44.06
CA LEU A 17 21.78 4.95 -42.61
C LEU A 17 21.13 3.62 -42.25
N PRO A 18 21.81 2.72 -41.55
CA PRO A 18 21.13 1.52 -41.04
C PRO A 18 20.10 2.01 -40.01
N LEU A 19 18.81 1.67 -40.26
CA LEU A 19 17.79 1.69 -39.21
C LEU A 19 18.26 0.65 -38.18
N THR A 20 18.97 1.09 -37.16
CA THR A 20 19.10 0.27 -35.94
C THR A 20 17.72 0.25 -35.33
N ALA A 21 17.00 -0.87 -35.49
CA ALA A 21 15.87 -1.20 -34.64
C ALA A 21 16.41 -1.03 -33.20
N ALA A 22 15.76 -0.19 -32.41
CA ALA A 22 16.00 -0.13 -30.99
C ALA A 22 15.82 -1.57 -30.49
N GLU A 23 16.91 -2.22 -30.11
CA GLU A 23 16.83 -3.45 -29.34
C GLU A 23 16.05 -3.10 -28.08
N GLY A 24 14.81 -3.60 -27.97
CA GLY A 24 14.00 -3.44 -26.77
C GLY A 24 14.85 -3.87 -25.58
N GLU A 25 14.95 -3.02 -24.57
CA GLU A 25 15.63 -3.35 -23.33
C GLU A 25 15.06 -4.68 -22.84
N THR A 26 15.91 -5.69 -22.84
CA THR A 26 15.54 -7.00 -22.35
C THR A 26 15.44 -6.90 -20.84
N SER A 27 14.21 -6.90 -20.31
CA SER A 27 13.96 -6.96 -18.89
C SER A 27 14.82 -8.03 -18.23
N THR A 28 15.57 -7.66 -17.19
CA THR A 28 16.30 -8.62 -16.36
C THR A 28 15.37 -9.39 -15.43
N LEU A 29 14.09 -9.00 -15.37
CA LEU A 29 13.03 -9.59 -14.56
C LEU A 29 12.17 -10.51 -15.40
N TYR A 30 11.90 -11.71 -14.88
CA TYR A 30 10.94 -12.64 -15.47
C TYR A 30 9.61 -12.56 -14.72
N VAL A 31 8.54 -12.25 -15.43
CA VAL A 31 7.17 -12.25 -14.90
C VAL A 31 6.31 -13.17 -15.75
N ARG A 32 5.74 -14.20 -15.14
CA ARG A 32 4.75 -15.04 -15.79
C ARG A 32 3.41 -14.30 -15.85
N LYS A 33 2.73 -14.33 -16.98
CA LYS A 33 1.38 -13.78 -17.13
C LYS A 33 0.45 -14.27 -16.00
N VAL A 34 -0.41 -13.40 -15.53
CA VAL A 34 -1.54 -13.71 -14.64
C VAL A 34 -2.72 -14.12 -15.53
N GLU A 35 -3.31 -15.25 -15.23
CA GLU A 35 -4.47 -15.74 -15.95
C GLU A 35 -5.76 -15.12 -15.38
N ASN A 36 -6.75 -14.90 -16.26
CA ASN A 36 -8.07 -14.38 -15.90
C ASN A 36 -8.04 -13.03 -15.15
N LEU A 37 -7.05 -12.21 -15.42
CA LEU A 37 -6.93 -10.88 -14.79
C LEU A 37 -8.10 -9.99 -15.25
N PRO A 38 -8.95 -9.46 -14.34
CA PRO A 38 -9.99 -8.51 -14.72
C PRO A 38 -9.43 -7.24 -15.34
N GLU A 39 -10.14 -6.64 -16.32
CA GLU A 39 -9.69 -5.43 -17.03
C GLU A 39 -9.50 -4.23 -16.10
N ASP A 40 -10.36 -4.08 -15.08
CA ASP A 40 -10.34 -3.01 -14.07
C ASP A 40 -9.71 -3.44 -12.74
N PHE A 41 -8.76 -4.40 -12.80
CA PHE A 41 -8.07 -4.85 -11.60
C PHE A 41 -7.28 -3.72 -10.94
N ILE A 42 -7.40 -3.63 -9.62
CA ILE A 42 -6.71 -2.62 -8.81
C ILE A 42 -5.27 -3.07 -8.54
N PHE A 43 -4.33 -2.31 -9.05
CA PHE A 43 -2.92 -2.37 -8.67
C PHE A 43 -2.64 -1.21 -7.74
N GLY A 44 -2.67 -1.47 -6.43
CA GLY A 44 -2.56 -0.44 -5.40
C GLY A 44 -1.21 -0.44 -4.70
N MET A 45 -0.86 0.73 -4.16
CA MET A 45 0.31 0.93 -3.30
C MET A 45 -0.09 1.73 -2.06
N ASP A 46 0.28 1.24 -0.86
CA ASP A 46 0.23 2.06 0.36
C ASP A 46 1.54 2.85 0.48
N VAL A 47 1.44 4.16 0.44
CA VAL A 47 2.60 5.07 0.52
C VAL A 47 2.44 6.09 1.65
N SER A 48 1.87 5.66 2.74
CA SER A 48 1.50 6.54 3.86
C SER A 48 2.69 7.25 4.51
N SER A 49 3.88 6.64 4.47
CA SER A 49 5.12 7.20 5.02
C SER A 49 5.78 8.27 4.14
N VAL A 50 5.40 8.39 2.86
CA VAL A 50 6.15 9.13 1.84
C VAL A 50 6.47 10.58 2.20
N LEU A 51 5.53 11.33 2.80
CA LEU A 51 5.77 12.73 3.13
C LEU A 51 6.81 12.90 4.25
N ALA A 52 6.80 11.98 5.23
CA ALA A 52 7.80 11.96 6.28
C ALA A 52 9.18 11.56 5.73
N GLU A 53 9.23 10.61 4.80
CA GLU A 53 10.44 10.22 4.08
C GLU A 53 11.04 11.42 3.30
N GLU A 54 10.23 12.09 2.48
CA GLU A 54 10.66 13.26 1.71
C GLU A 54 11.15 14.40 2.62
N ARG A 55 10.44 14.68 3.73
CA ARG A 55 10.86 15.68 4.74
C ARG A 55 12.18 15.30 5.42
N SER A 56 12.47 14.01 5.54
CA SER A 56 13.75 13.49 6.06
C SER A 56 14.89 13.54 5.04
N GLY A 57 14.58 13.94 3.79
CA GLY A 57 15.56 14.10 2.71
C GLY A 57 15.68 12.89 1.78
N VAL A 58 14.77 11.92 1.89
CA VAL A 58 14.68 10.80 0.94
C VAL A 58 14.29 11.34 -0.44
N LYS A 59 14.90 10.75 -1.45
CA LYS A 59 14.63 11.04 -2.86
C LYS A 59 14.43 9.75 -3.63
N TYR A 60 13.54 9.80 -4.62
CA TYR A 60 13.30 8.70 -5.53
C TYR A 60 13.86 9.02 -6.92
N TYR A 61 14.25 7.99 -7.64
CA TYR A 61 14.87 8.10 -8.96
C TYR A 61 14.11 7.22 -9.95
N ASP A 62 14.15 7.60 -11.22
CA ASP A 62 13.67 6.75 -12.30
C ASP A 62 14.71 5.65 -12.65
N PHE A 63 14.36 4.74 -13.56
CA PHE A 63 15.25 3.67 -14.01
C PHE A 63 16.49 4.19 -14.75
N ASN A 64 16.52 5.45 -15.18
CA ASN A 64 17.67 6.09 -15.79
C ASN A 64 18.58 6.80 -14.76
N GLY A 65 18.17 6.81 -13.48
CA GLY A 65 18.90 7.44 -12.38
C GLY A 65 18.64 8.94 -12.22
N SER A 66 17.62 9.49 -12.89
CA SER A 66 17.17 10.87 -12.69
C SER A 66 16.21 10.97 -11.51
N GLU A 67 16.34 12.03 -10.69
CA GLU A 67 15.40 12.28 -9.59
C GLU A 67 13.98 12.45 -10.16
N ALA A 68 13.00 11.79 -9.58
CA ALA A 68 11.63 11.74 -10.09
C ALA A 68 10.60 11.75 -8.94
N ASP A 69 9.39 12.23 -9.24
CA ASP A 69 8.26 12.17 -8.32
C ASP A 69 7.78 10.72 -8.15
N LEU A 70 7.60 10.26 -6.91
CA LEU A 70 7.19 8.90 -6.61
C LEU A 70 5.86 8.53 -7.28
N PHE A 71 4.85 9.41 -7.20
CA PHE A 71 3.51 9.12 -7.74
C PHE A 71 3.54 8.96 -9.26
N ARG A 72 4.38 9.76 -9.93
CA ARG A 72 4.62 9.62 -11.36
C ARG A 72 5.30 8.29 -11.69
N LEU A 73 6.33 7.91 -10.92
CA LEU A 73 6.99 6.62 -11.09
C LEU A 73 6.01 5.45 -10.93
N LEU A 74 5.15 5.52 -9.92
CA LEU A 74 4.18 4.46 -9.66
C LEU A 74 3.16 4.34 -10.81
N THR A 75 2.56 5.45 -11.24
CA THR A 75 1.56 5.41 -12.33
C THR A 75 2.19 4.99 -13.66
N ASP A 76 3.43 5.41 -13.95
CA ASP A 76 4.16 4.99 -15.16
C ASP A 76 4.51 3.48 -15.14
N ASN A 77 4.45 2.84 -13.96
CA ASN A 77 4.61 1.40 -13.78
C ASN A 77 3.29 0.63 -13.59
N GLY A 78 2.15 1.22 -13.96
CA GLY A 78 0.86 0.54 -14.00
C GLY A 78 0.05 0.60 -12.71
N ILE A 79 0.49 1.36 -11.71
CA ILE A 79 -0.27 1.55 -10.48
C ILE A 79 -1.42 2.51 -10.75
N ASN A 80 -2.62 2.13 -10.30
CA ASN A 80 -3.86 2.86 -10.54
C ASN A 80 -4.59 3.29 -9.25
N TYR A 81 -4.07 2.88 -8.08
CA TYR A 81 -4.60 3.24 -6.77
C TYR A 81 -3.50 3.53 -5.75
N ILE A 82 -3.73 4.51 -4.89
CA ILE A 82 -2.92 4.77 -3.69
C ILE A 82 -3.78 4.50 -2.47
N ARG A 83 -3.27 3.73 -1.52
CA ARG A 83 -3.81 3.57 -0.18
C ARG A 83 -3.06 4.48 0.78
N VAL A 84 -3.78 5.14 1.67
CA VAL A 84 -3.21 5.97 2.72
C VAL A 84 -3.93 5.73 4.03
N ARG A 85 -3.19 5.38 5.08
CA ARG A 85 -3.73 5.27 6.43
C ARG A 85 -3.99 6.64 7.04
N ILE A 86 -5.00 6.71 7.90
CA ILE A 86 -5.45 7.95 8.53
C ILE A 86 -5.67 7.68 10.01
N TRP A 87 -4.85 8.35 10.83
CA TRP A 87 -4.99 8.40 12.27
C TRP A 87 -5.73 9.67 12.69
N ASN A 88 -6.36 9.64 13.87
CA ASN A 88 -7.20 10.74 14.28
C ASN A 88 -6.37 11.98 14.71
N ASN A 89 -5.42 11.78 15.63
CA ASN A 89 -4.48 12.81 16.08
C ASN A 89 -3.15 12.18 16.49
N PRO A 90 -2.22 11.93 15.56
CA PRO A 90 -0.95 11.26 15.82
C PRO A 90 0.12 12.18 16.43
N TYR A 91 -0.27 13.04 17.39
CA TYR A 91 0.62 13.99 18.03
C TYR A 91 0.38 14.04 19.54
N ASP A 92 1.44 14.35 20.30
CA ASP A 92 1.31 14.72 21.71
C ASP A 92 0.71 16.14 21.89
N ASP A 93 0.56 16.58 23.13
CA ASP A 93 -0.02 17.91 23.45
C ASP A 93 0.90 19.07 23.05
N GLU A 94 2.18 18.81 22.77
CA GLU A 94 3.19 19.79 22.32
C GLU A 94 3.35 19.79 20.79
N GLY A 95 2.66 18.89 20.10
CA GLY A 95 2.67 18.77 18.65
C GLY A 95 3.77 17.88 18.08
N HIS A 96 4.44 17.07 18.90
CA HIS A 96 5.40 16.10 18.42
C HIS A 96 4.68 14.88 17.83
N GLY A 97 5.07 14.50 16.61
CA GLY A 97 4.46 13.36 15.89
C GLY A 97 4.85 12.01 16.48
N PHE A 98 3.95 11.04 16.38
CA PHE A 98 4.16 9.68 16.89
C PHE A 98 4.99 8.78 15.97
N GLY A 99 5.27 9.21 14.75
CA GLY A 99 6.01 8.43 13.75
C GLY A 99 5.09 7.67 12.79
N GLY A 100 5.64 6.69 12.10
CA GLY A 100 4.91 5.93 11.07
C GLY A 100 4.33 6.79 9.96
N GLY A 101 4.97 7.92 9.63
CA GLY A 101 4.47 8.89 8.65
C GLY A 101 3.62 10.03 9.25
N ASN A 102 3.33 10.03 10.57
CA ASN A 102 2.41 11.00 11.21
C ASN A 102 1.10 11.14 10.38
N CYS A 103 0.46 10.04 10.13
CA CYS A 103 -0.60 9.88 9.13
C CYS A 103 -1.92 10.54 9.54
N ASP A 104 -1.96 11.85 9.65
CA ASP A 104 -3.18 12.63 9.87
C ASP A 104 -3.94 12.90 8.57
N ILE A 105 -5.09 13.58 8.69
CA ILE A 105 -5.91 13.93 7.53
C ILE A 105 -5.21 14.92 6.59
N GLU A 106 -4.34 15.79 7.09
CA GLU A 106 -3.64 16.79 6.28
C GLU A 106 -2.61 16.11 5.37
N ASN A 107 -1.84 15.16 5.92
CA ASN A 107 -0.93 14.32 5.15
C ASN A 107 -1.69 13.47 4.13
N ALA A 108 -2.82 12.88 4.51
CA ALA A 108 -3.65 12.09 3.61
C ALA A 108 -4.22 12.93 2.45
N VAL A 109 -4.61 14.18 2.70
CA VAL A 109 -5.05 15.12 1.65
C VAL A 109 -3.91 15.45 0.70
N GLU A 110 -2.70 15.69 1.19
CA GLU A 110 -1.55 16.00 0.32
C GLU A 110 -1.18 14.79 -0.56
N ILE A 111 -1.11 13.59 0.02
CA ILE A 111 -0.89 12.34 -0.73
C ILE A 111 -1.99 12.13 -1.78
N GLY A 112 -3.25 12.28 -1.38
CA GLY A 112 -4.40 12.10 -2.28
C GLY A 112 -4.42 13.06 -3.45
N LYS A 113 -4.03 14.34 -3.26
CA LYS A 113 -3.88 15.33 -4.34
C LYS A 113 -2.82 14.89 -5.36
N ARG A 114 -1.66 14.44 -4.88
CA ARG A 114 -0.57 13.97 -5.74
C ARG A 114 -0.98 12.73 -6.52
N ALA A 115 -1.62 11.75 -5.86
CA ALA A 115 -2.16 10.56 -6.51
C ALA A 115 -3.16 10.91 -7.62
N THR A 116 -4.15 11.76 -7.31
CA THR A 116 -5.16 12.20 -8.28
C THR A 116 -4.55 12.97 -9.45
N ALA A 117 -3.57 13.83 -9.21
CA ALA A 117 -2.85 14.55 -10.26
C ALA A 117 -2.11 13.61 -11.24
N CYS A 118 -1.74 12.41 -10.79
CA CYS A 118 -1.17 11.35 -11.62
C CYS A 118 -2.23 10.37 -12.18
N GLY A 119 -3.52 10.63 -11.99
CA GLY A 119 -4.61 9.80 -12.52
C GLY A 119 -4.93 8.56 -11.68
N MET A 120 -4.38 8.43 -10.48
CA MET A 120 -4.67 7.33 -9.56
C MET A 120 -5.82 7.69 -8.62
N LYS A 121 -6.62 6.69 -8.26
CA LYS A 121 -7.65 6.84 -7.22
C LYS A 121 -7.06 6.66 -5.83
N LEU A 122 -7.80 7.13 -4.81
CA LEU A 122 -7.42 6.98 -3.42
C LEU A 122 -8.29 5.93 -2.71
N LEU A 123 -7.66 5.05 -1.93
CA LEU A 123 -8.25 4.29 -0.85
C LEU A 123 -7.85 4.97 0.46
N ALA A 124 -8.83 5.56 1.16
CA ALA A 124 -8.64 6.18 2.47
C ALA A 124 -8.82 5.13 3.57
N ASP A 125 -7.76 4.80 4.29
CA ASP A 125 -7.72 3.77 5.31
C ASP A 125 -7.80 4.37 6.71
N PHE A 126 -8.99 4.40 7.30
CA PHE A 126 -9.21 4.92 8.65
C PHE A 126 -8.89 3.87 9.71
N HIS A 127 -7.83 4.11 10.50
CA HIS A 127 -7.50 3.25 11.63
C HIS A 127 -8.40 3.47 12.86
N TYR A 128 -9.03 4.66 12.98
CA TYR A 128 -9.80 5.07 14.17
C TYR A 128 -9.00 4.91 15.45
N SER A 129 -7.76 5.31 15.40
CA SER A 129 -6.75 5.33 16.46
C SER A 129 -5.86 6.56 16.24
N ASP A 130 -5.02 6.91 17.20
CA ASP A 130 -4.01 7.96 17.04
C ASP A 130 -2.64 7.42 16.63
N PHE A 131 -2.50 6.09 16.57
CA PHE A 131 -1.29 5.40 16.17
C PHE A 131 -1.65 4.07 15.48
N TRP A 132 -0.69 3.16 15.29
CA TRP A 132 -0.93 1.87 14.65
C TRP A 132 -2.12 1.12 15.23
N ALA A 133 -3.02 0.67 14.37
CA ALA A 133 -4.06 -0.28 14.68
C ALA A 133 -3.79 -1.59 13.94
N ASP A 134 -3.82 -2.69 14.68
CA ASP A 134 -3.59 -4.06 14.19
C ASP A 134 -4.46 -5.04 14.99
N PRO A 135 -4.44 -6.37 14.71
CA PRO A 135 -5.31 -7.32 15.41
C PRO A 135 -5.14 -7.35 16.93
N ALA A 136 -3.97 -6.98 17.44
CA ALA A 136 -3.67 -6.93 18.87
C ALA A 136 -3.93 -5.55 19.50
N LYS A 137 -4.00 -4.50 18.66
CA LYS A 137 -4.11 -3.12 19.09
C LYS A 137 -5.19 -2.38 18.33
N GLN A 138 -6.34 -2.17 18.95
CA GLN A 138 -7.47 -1.42 18.42
C GLN A 138 -7.86 -0.30 19.37
N LYS A 139 -6.85 0.48 19.82
CA LYS A 139 -7.03 1.52 20.80
C LYS A 139 -7.80 2.70 20.21
N ALA A 140 -8.81 3.18 20.96
CA ALA A 140 -9.55 4.38 20.55
C ALA A 140 -8.64 5.61 20.51
N PRO A 141 -8.91 6.61 19.66
CA PRO A 141 -8.28 7.91 19.77
C PRO A 141 -8.37 8.50 21.16
N LYS A 142 -7.36 9.22 21.60
CA LYS A 142 -7.34 9.93 22.91
C LYS A 142 -8.61 10.74 23.13
N ALA A 143 -9.05 11.44 22.09
CA ALA A 143 -10.28 12.25 22.11
C ALA A 143 -11.55 11.44 22.37
N TRP A 144 -11.55 10.12 22.12
CA TRP A 144 -12.71 9.24 22.27
C TRP A 144 -12.60 8.30 23.47
N ALA A 145 -11.48 8.28 24.18
CA ALA A 145 -11.18 7.31 25.24
C ALA A 145 -12.23 7.30 26.36
N ASN A 146 -12.81 8.45 26.70
CA ASN A 146 -13.78 8.63 27.76
C ASN A 146 -15.22 8.77 27.27
N LEU A 147 -15.48 8.63 25.97
CA LEU A 147 -16.82 8.70 25.41
C LEU A 147 -17.62 7.41 25.75
N ASN A 148 -18.91 7.56 26.04
CA ASN A 148 -19.79 6.42 26.02
C ASN A 148 -19.95 5.89 24.56
N PHE A 149 -20.55 4.72 24.40
CA PHE A 149 -20.62 4.07 23.11
C PHE A 149 -21.37 4.89 22.05
N GLU A 150 -22.51 5.52 22.39
CA GLU A 150 -23.29 6.31 21.43
C GLU A 150 -22.55 7.57 20.98
N ASP A 151 -21.85 8.23 21.90
CA ASP A 151 -21.02 9.38 21.57
C ASP A 151 -19.79 8.98 20.73
N LYS A 152 -19.17 7.83 21.01
CA LYS A 152 -18.07 7.27 20.20
C LYS A 152 -18.54 6.94 18.78
N LYS A 153 -19.71 6.32 18.63
CA LYS A 153 -20.30 6.04 17.32
C LYS A 153 -20.55 7.33 16.53
N THR A 154 -21.07 8.35 17.19
CA THR A 154 -21.25 9.68 16.60
C THR A 154 -19.92 10.33 16.21
N ALA A 155 -18.92 10.24 17.07
CA ALA A 155 -17.57 10.77 16.79
C ALA A 155 -16.93 10.11 15.59
N LEU A 156 -17.01 8.78 15.46
CA LEU A 156 -16.52 8.03 14.31
C LEU A 156 -17.20 8.47 13.03
N TYR A 157 -18.54 8.53 13.01
CA TYR A 157 -19.31 9.02 11.86
C TYR A 157 -18.88 10.43 11.44
N GLN A 158 -18.82 11.37 12.42
CA GLN A 158 -18.48 12.77 12.13
C GLN A 158 -17.05 12.92 11.62
N TYR A 159 -16.10 12.21 12.24
CA TYR A 159 -14.69 12.23 11.80
C TYR A 159 -14.55 11.72 10.37
N THR A 160 -15.13 10.57 10.05
CA THR A 160 -15.12 10.02 8.69
C THR A 160 -15.73 10.99 7.69
N LYS A 161 -16.92 11.54 7.99
CA LYS A 161 -17.61 12.46 7.10
C LYS A 161 -16.86 13.77 6.86
N GLN A 162 -16.27 14.34 7.91
CA GLN A 162 -15.49 15.58 7.81
C GLN A 162 -14.21 15.36 7.02
N SER A 163 -13.51 14.26 7.26
CA SER A 163 -12.31 13.88 6.51
C SER A 163 -12.58 13.69 5.02
N LEU A 164 -13.63 12.95 4.67
CA LEU A 164 -14.02 12.76 3.27
C LEU A 164 -14.46 14.07 2.61
N LYS A 165 -15.16 14.96 3.35
CA LYS A 165 -15.51 16.28 2.85
C LYS A 165 -14.27 17.13 2.56
N ALA A 166 -13.25 17.09 3.42
CA ALA A 166 -11.99 17.80 3.20
C ALA A 166 -11.26 17.25 1.96
N MET A 167 -11.18 15.93 1.81
CA MET A 167 -10.58 15.29 0.64
C MET A 167 -11.32 15.64 -0.66
N LYS A 168 -12.66 15.60 -0.68
CA LYS A 168 -13.45 15.98 -1.87
C LYS A 168 -13.29 17.47 -2.20
N ALA A 169 -13.24 18.35 -1.19
CA ALA A 169 -13.00 19.77 -1.39
C ALA A 169 -11.60 20.04 -1.98
N ALA A 170 -10.63 19.18 -1.71
CA ALA A 170 -9.29 19.20 -2.30
C ALA A 170 -9.22 18.60 -3.71
N GLY A 171 -10.34 18.11 -4.26
CA GLY A 171 -10.42 17.52 -5.60
C GLY A 171 -9.88 16.11 -5.73
N ILE A 172 -9.79 15.37 -4.62
CA ILE A 172 -9.25 14.00 -4.61
C ILE A 172 -10.27 13.01 -5.18
N ASP A 173 -9.82 12.14 -6.09
CA ASP A 173 -10.60 11.02 -6.61
C ASP A 173 -10.60 9.84 -5.61
N ILE A 174 -11.56 9.86 -4.70
CA ILE A 174 -11.71 8.82 -3.68
C ILE A 174 -12.49 7.66 -4.29
N GLY A 175 -11.83 6.54 -4.55
CA GLY A 175 -12.50 5.35 -5.08
C GLY A 175 -12.96 4.37 -4.01
N MET A 176 -12.32 4.36 -2.84
CA MET A 176 -12.64 3.43 -1.76
C MET A 176 -12.31 4.03 -0.39
N VAL A 177 -13.08 3.63 0.62
CA VAL A 177 -12.81 3.94 2.03
C VAL A 177 -12.76 2.64 2.81
N GLN A 178 -11.68 2.44 3.55
CA GLN A 178 -11.52 1.34 4.49
C GLN A 178 -11.94 1.81 5.88
N VAL A 179 -12.95 1.15 6.44
CA VAL A 179 -13.53 1.47 7.75
C VAL A 179 -12.90 0.55 8.80
N GLY A 180 -11.80 0.98 9.38
CA GLY A 180 -10.97 0.22 10.31
C GLY A 180 -9.86 -0.58 9.62
N ASN A 181 -8.76 -0.82 10.33
CA ASN A 181 -7.60 -1.59 9.86
C ASN A 181 -7.45 -2.87 10.69
N GLU A 182 -7.39 -4.02 10.01
CA GLU A 182 -7.19 -5.36 10.61
C GLU A 182 -8.09 -5.64 11.83
N THR A 183 -9.35 -5.37 11.69
CA THR A 183 -10.35 -5.32 12.77
C THR A 183 -10.83 -6.70 13.27
N ASN A 184 -9.94 -7.69 13.30
CA ASN A 184 -10.26 -9.07 13.70
C ASN A 184 -10.78 -9.18 15.15
N GLY A 185 -10.31 -8.33 16.04
CA GLY A 185 -10.59 -8.41 17.47
C GLY A 185 -11.11 -7.13 18.10
N GLY A 186 -11.23 -6.04 17.31
CA GLY A 186 -11.66 -4.76 17.84
C GLY A 186 -11.79 -3.67 16.78
N LEU A 187 -12.39 -2.55 17.17
CA LEU A 187 -12.48 -1.31 16.39
C LEU A 187 -12.66 -0.12 17.35
N ALA A 188 -11.76 0.85 17.30
CA ALA A 188 -11.82 2.05 18.13
C ALA A 188 -12.04 1.75 19.64
N GLY A 189 -11.35 0.73 20.17
CA GLY A 189 -11.43 0.29 21.55
C GLY A 189 -12.63 -0.58 21.91
N GLU A 190 -13.57 -0.84 20.98
CA GLU A 190 -14.65 -1.79 21.19
C GLU A 190 -14.25 -3.18 20.70
N THR A 191 -14.57 -4.22 21.49
CA THR A 191 -14.27 -5.62 21.17
C THR A 191 -15.54 -6.49 21.05
N ASP A 192 -16.68 -5.96 21.42
CA ASP A 192 -17.98 -6.59 21.24
C ASP A 192 -18.45 -6.44 19.77
N TRP A 193 -18.73 -7.57 19.10
CA TRP A 193 -19.06 -7.56 17.69
C TRP A 193 -20.39 -6.85 17.36
N ALA A 194 -21.34 -6.79 18.28
CA ALA A 194 -22.57 -6.03 18.07
C ALA A 194 -22.28 -4.52 18.08
N LYS A 195 -21.36 -4.06 18.93
CA LYS A 195 -20.90 -2.69 18.95
C LYS A 195 -19.99 -2.38 17.76
N MET A 196 -19.01 -3.23 17.45
CA MET A 196 -18.17 -3.07 16.28
C MET A 196 -19.01 -2.95 15.00
N SER A 197 -20.03 -3.78 14.83
CA SER A 197 -20.93 -3.72 13.68
C SER A 197 -21.67 -2.39 13.57
N GLN A 198 -22.05 -1.76 14.69
CA GLN A 198 -22.63 -0.43 14.69
C GLN A 198 -21.61 0.65 14.32
N LEU A 199 -20.34 0.50 14.73
CA LEU A 199 -19.27 1.41 14.32
C LEU A 199 -18.96 1.26 12.83
N PHE A 200 -18.90 0.04 12.28
CA PHE A 200 -18.77 -0.18 10.85
C PHE A 200 -19.88 0.50 10.07
N ASN A 201 -21.13 0.33 10.51
CA ASN A 201 -22.28 0.98 9.89
C ASN A 201 -22.23 2.51 9.99
N ALA A 202 -21.74 3.06 11.09
CA ALA A 202 -21.55 4.51 11.22
C ALA A 202 -20.52 5.07 10.22
N GLY A 203 -19.37 4.35 10.05
CA GLY A 203 -18.37 4.69 9.03
C GLY A 203 -18.94 4.56 7.62
N SER A 204 -19.61 3.44 7.32
CA SER A 204 -20.27 3.22 6.02
C SER A 204 -21.29 4.30 5.71
N GLN A 205 -22.15 4.66 6.66
CA GLN A 205 -23.12 5.73 6.49
C GLN A 205 -22.45 7.06 6.12
N ALA A 206 -21.36 7.42 6.77
CA ALA A 206 -20.60 8.64 6.45
C ALA A 206 -20.09 8.62 5.00
N VAL A 207 -19.62 7.46 4.52
CA VAL A 207 -19.19 7.27 3.13
C VAL A 207 -20.36 7.41 2.17
N ARG A 208 -21.45 6.66 2.38
CA ARG A 208 -22.63 6.65 1.50
C ARG A 208 -23.26 8.04 1.35
N GLU A 209 -23.33 8.78 2.45
CA GLU A 209 -23.84 10.15 2.44
C GLU A 209 -22.88 11.16 1.81
N THR A 210 -21.60 10.84 1.70
CA THR A 210 -20.61 11.67 1.00
C THR A 210 -20.67 11.44 -0.50
N ASP A 211 -20.63 10.18 -0.92
CA ASP A 211 -20.75 9.76 -2.33
C ASP A 211 -21.06 8.25 -2.37
N SER A 212 -22.20 7.89 -2.92
CA SER A 212 -22.65 6.49 -3.00
C SER A 212 -21.82 5.62 -3.97
N ASN A 213 -20.97 6.22 -4.81
CA ASN A 213 -20.09 5.50 -5.72
C ASN A 213 -18.78 5.06 -5.06
N ILE A 214 -18.44 5.61 -3.90
CA ILE A 214 -17.26 5.22 -3.16
C ILE A 214 -17.50 3.83 -2.54
N LEU A 215 -16.60 2.89 -2.81
CA LEU A 215 -16.66 1.57 -2.21
C LEU A 215 -16.32 1.62 -0.72
N VAL A 216 -17.04 0.85 0.08
CA VAL A 216 -16.76 0.65 1.52
C VAL A 216 -16.07 -0.70 1.70
N ALA A 217 -14.84 -0.68 2.21
CA ALA A 217 -14.06 -1.87 2.54
C ALA A 217 -13.99 -2.08 4.05
N LEU A 218 -14.09 -3.35 4.48
CA LEU A 218 -13.74 -3.79 5.82
C LEU A 218 -12.53 -4.70 5.75
N HIS A 219 -11.56 -4.47 6.63
CA HIS A 219 -10.25 -5.09 6.54
C HIS A 219 -9.96 -6.02 7.72
N PHE A 220 -9.53 -7.24 7.37
CA PHE A 220 -9.18 -8.31 8.30
C PHE A 220 -7.86 -8.96 7.92
N THR A 221 -7.30 -9.75 8.82
CA THR A 221 -6.04 -10.46 8.60
C THR A 221 -6.11 -11.91 9.11
N ASN A 222 -5.03 -12.67 8.96
CA ASN A 222 -4.90 -14.08 9.33
C ASN A 222 -5.85 -15.01 8.57
N PRO A 223 -5.85 -14.97 7.22
CA PRO A 223 -6.68 -15.86 6.40
C PRO A 223 -6.38 -17.34 6.60
N GLU A 224 -5.19 -17.69 7.14
CA GLU A 224 -4.77 -19.06 7.47
C GLU A 224 -5.51 -19.66 8.68
N THR A 225 -6.09 -18.81 9.52
CA THR A 225 -6.84 -19.26 10.69
C THR A 225 -8.15 -19.91 10.28
N SER A 226 -8.23 -21.23 10.46
CA SER A 226 -9.37 -22.04 10.00
C SER A 226 -10.71 -21.50 10.47
N GLY A 227 -11.63 -21.28 9.53
CA GLY A 227 -13.00 -20.81 9.78
C GLY A 227 -13.12 -19.33 10.17
N ARG A 228 -12.00 -18.60 10.35
CA ARG A 228 -12.04 -17.21 10.84
C ARG A 228 -12.78 -16.30 9.89
N TYR A 229 -12.46 -16.28 8.59
CA TYR A 229 -13.11 -15.41 7.61
C TYR A 229 -14.59 -15.77 7.40
N ALA A 230 -14.91 -17.05 7.38
CA ALA A 230 -16.31 -17.48 7.31
C ALA A 230 -17.12 -16.98 8.51
N TRP A 231 -16.56 -17.09 9.71
CA TRP A 231 -17.21 -16.61 10.93
C TRP A 231 -17.34 -15.08 10.96
N ILE A 232 -16.32 -14.32 10.53
CA ILE A 232 -16.38 -12.86 10.44
C ILE A 232 -17.45 -12.45 9.44
N ALA A 233 -17.45 -13.00 8.24
CA ALA A 233 -18.41 -12.65 7.19
C ALA A 233 -19.85 -12.98 7.59
N GLU A 234 -20.07 -14.14 8.24
CA GLU A 234 -21.37 -14.51 8.82
C GLU A 234 -21.80 -13.51 9.91
N THR A 235 -20.87 -13.08 10.77
CA THR A 235 -21.16 -12.13 11.84
C THR A 235 -21.56 -10.78 11.28
N LEU A 236 -20.80 -10.26 10.30
CA LEU A 236 -21.16 -9.01 9.60
C LEU A 236 -22.55 -9.11 8.94
N HIS A 237 -22.83 -10.23 8.29
CA HIS A 237 -24.14 -10.48 7.66
C HIS A 237 -25.28 -10.49 8.68
N ARG A 238 -25.13 -11.21 9.80
CA ARG A 238 -26.14 -11.26 10.89
C ARG A 238 -26.43 -9.89 11.50
N HIS A 239 -25.42 -9.04 11.58
CA HIS A 239 -25.56 -7.68 12.13
C HIS A 239 -25.92 -6.64 11.04
N HIS A 240 -26.21 -7.08 9.82
CA HIS A 240 -26.59 -6.23 8.69
C HIS A 240 -25.59 -5.09 8.45
N VAL A 241 -24.27 -5.42 8.48
CA VAL A 241 -23.24 -4.43 8.21
C VAL A 241 -23.23 -4.09 6.71
N ASP A 242 -23.31 -2.79 6.41
CA ASP A 242 -23.24 -2.26 5.05
C ASP A 242 -21.78 -2.10 4.62
N TYR A 243 -21.34 -2.90 3.65
CA TYR A 243 -20.04 -2.81 3.02
C TYR A 243 -20.03 -3.48 1.65
N ASP A 244 -19.08 -3.12 0.80
CA ASP A 244 -18.92 -3.66 -0.56
C ASP A 244 -17.80 -4.69 -0.65
N VAL A 245 -16.69 -4.44 0.05
CA VAL A 245 -15.43 -5.16 -0.12
C VAL A 245 -14.96 -5.79 1.18
N PHE A 246 -14.75 -7.10 1.16
CA PHE A 246 -14.05 -7.82 2.23
C PHE A 246 -12.55 -7.84 1.88
N ALA A 247 -11.74 -7.12 2.63
CA ALA A 247 -10.33 -6.94 2.38
C ALA A 247 -9.49 -7.79 3.34
N SER A 248 -8.37 -8.33 2.84
CA SER A 248 -7.46 -9.19 3.60
C SER A 248 -6.04 -8.65 3.57
N SER A 249 -5.32 -8.69 4.70
CA SER A 249 -3.87 -8.74 4.65
C SER A 249 -3.42 -10.14 4.22
N TYR A 250 -2.38 -10.21 3.39
CA TYR A 250 -1.72 -11.47 3.08
C TYR A 250 -0.21 -11.25 2.94
N TYR A 251 0.51 -11.71 3.94
CA TYR A 251 1.98 -11.72 3.91
C TYR A 251 2.47 -13.16 3.81
N PRO A 252 3.23 -13.52 2.76
CA PRO A 252 3.70 -14.90 2.55
C PRO A 252 4.48 -15.50 3.72
N PHE A 253 5.02 -14.65 4.57
CA PHE A 253 5.78 -15.07 5.77
C PHE A 253 4.94 -15.74 6.86
N TRP A 254 3.63 -15.38 6.95
CA TRP A 254 2.77 -15.72 8.10
C TRP A 254 1.41 -16.30 7.72
N HIS A 255 0.83 -15.91 6.59
CA HIS A 255 -0.60 -16.07 6.31
C HIS A 255 -0.93 -17.32 5.48
N GLY A 256 -0.09 -18.35 5.58
CA GLY A 256 -0.35 -19.65 4.96
C GLY A 256 -0.19 -19.65 3.43
N THR A 257 -0.96 -20.50 2.75
CA THR A 257 -0.82 -20.70 1.30
C THR A 257 -1.75 -19.80 0.49
N LEU A 258 -1.31 -19.44 -0.71
CA LEU A 258 -2.15 -18.72 -1.69
C LEU A 258 -3.43 -19.49 -2.04
N LYS A 259 -3.35 -20.83 -2.13
CA LYS A 259 -4.53 -21.67 -2.34
C LYS A 259 -5.58 -21.50 -1.23
N ASN A 260 -5.13 -21.40 0.02
CA ASN A 260 -6.03 -21.11 1.13
C ASN A 260 -6.62 -19.70 1.02
N LEU A 261 -5.79 -18.69 0.70
CA LEU A 261 -6.23 -17.32 0.48
C LEU A 261 -7.36 -17.26 -0.56
N THR A 262 -7.13 -17.80 -1.77
CA THR A 262 -8.16 -17.87 -2.82
C THR A 262 -9.43 -18.54 -2.30
N SER A 263 -9.30 -19.69 -1.62
CA SER A 263 -10.45 -20.46 -1.13
C SER A 263 -11.31 -19.68 -0.12
N VAL A 264 -10.68 -19.01 0.84
CA VAL A 264 -11.44 -18.27 1.87
C VAL A 264 -12.07 -16.99 1.30
N LEU A 265 -11.39 -16.31 0.36
CA LEU A 265 -11.93 -15.13 -0.32
C LEU A 265 -13.10 -15.52 -1.25
N THR A 266 -12.97 -16.60 -2.02
CA THR A 266 -14.04 -17.14 -2.87
C THR A 266 -15.26 -17.49 -2.03
N SER A 267 -15.05 -18.14 -0.88
CA SER A 267 -16.14 -18.49 0.04
C SER A 267 -16.92 -17.27 0.53
N VAL A 268 -16.22 -16.17 0.86
CA VAL A 268 -16.88 -14.92 1.25
C VAL A 268 -17.63 -14.29 0.09
N ALA A 269 -17.01 -14.24 -1.09
CA ALA A 269 -17.60 -13.67 -2.29
C ALA A 269 -18.89 -14.40 -2.69
N ASP A 270 -18.81 -15.72 -2.81
CA ASP A 270 -19.94 -16.56 -3.26
C ASP A 270 -21.10 -16.58 -2.26
N THR A 271 -20.78 -16.61 -0.95
CA THR A 271 -21.81 -16.72 0.08
C THR A 271 -22.54 -15.42 0.33
N TYR A 272 -21.84 -14.29 0.28
CA TYR A 272 -22.39 -12.99 0.70
C TYR A 272 -22.46 -11.96 -0.42
N GLY A 273 -22.04 -12.32 -1.65
CA GLY A 273 -22.09 -11.42 -2.81
C GLY A 273 -21.13 -10.21 -2.65
N LYS A 274 -20.02 -10.38 -1.96
CA LYS A 274 -19.06 -9.30 -1.71
C LYS A 274 -17.91 -9.32 -2.70
N LYS A 275 -17.39 -8.13 -3.04
CA LYS A 275 -16.07 -8.02 -3.63
C LYS A 275 -15.01 -8.39 -2.61
N VAL A 276 -13.88 -8.88 -3.06
CA VAL A 276 -12.74 -9.26 -2.20
C VAL A 276 -11.44 -8.72 -2.76
N MET A 277 -10.49 -8.41 -1.89
CA MET A 277 -9.16 -7.94 -2.30
C MET A 277 -8.11 -8.28 -1.25
N VAL A 278 -6.86 -8.18 -1.64
CA VAL A 278 -5.73 -8.10 -0.71
C VAL A 278 -5.38 -6.62 -0.51
N ALA A 279 -5.65 -6.11 0.70
CA ALA A 279 -5.37 -4.73 1.07
C ALA A 279 -3.92 -4.49 1.47
N GLU A 280 -3.21 -5.56 1.87
CA GLU A 280 -1.80 -5.49 2.25
C GLU A 280 -1.07 -6.76 1.85
N THR A 281 0.04 -6.58 1.16
CA THR A 281 1.06 -7.62 0.94
C THR A 281 2.42 -6.97 0.74
N SER A 282 3.49 -7.68 1.06
CA SER A 282 4.86 -7.31 0.69
C SER A 282 5.74 -8.55 0.69
N TYR A 283 6.95 -8.42 0.13
CA TYR A 283 7.96 -9.46 0.22
C TYR A 283 9.37 -8.85 0.19
N THR A 284 10.30 -9.49 0.91
CA THR A 284 11.67 -9.00 1.02
C THR A 284 12.50 -9.30 -0.22
N TYR A 285 13.24 -8.28 -0.72
CA TYR A 285 14.19 -8.44 -1.84
C TYR A 285 15.62 -8.71 -1.36
N THR A 286 15.92 -8.41 -0.10
CA THR A 286 17.23 -8.63 0.54
C THR A 286 17.05 -8.94 2.02
N ALA A 287 18.03 -9.57 2.63
CA ALA A 287 18.10 -9.77 4.07
C ALA A 287 18.87 -8.66 4.80
N GLU A 288 19.39 -7.68 4.07
CA GLU A 288 20.13 -6.55 4.63
C GLU A 288 19.18 -5.57 5.34
N ASP A 289 19.71 -4.91 6.38
CA ASP A 289 19.10 -3.81 7.10
C ASP A 289 19.78 -2.51 6.60
N GLY A 290 18.99 -1.61 6.06
CA GLY A 290 19.50 -0.39 5.44
C GLY A 290 19.71 0.76 6.40
N ASP A 291 18.92 0.85 7.48
CA ASP A 291 18.88 2.02 8.37
C ASP A 291 19.41 1.78 9.81
N GLY A 292 19.66 0.52 10.18
CA GLY A 292 20.11 0.13 11.51
C GLY A 292 18.97 -0.16 12.49
N HIS A 293 17.72 -0.25 12.00
CA HIS A 293 16.55 -0.68 12.76
C HIS A 293 16.05 -2.02 12.20
N GLY A 294 16.21 -3.09 12.94
CA GLY A 294 16.02 -4.45 12.43
C GLY A 294 14.67 -4.76 11.79
N ASN A 295 14.71 -5.33 10.60
CA ASN A 295 13.56 -5.66 9.76
C ASN A 295 12.64 -6.75 10.34
N THR A 296 11.35 -6.77 9.94
CA THR A 296 10.36 -7.77 10.33
C THR A 296 10.58 -9.12 9.65
N ALA A 297 11.20 -9.14 8.46
CA ALA A 297 11.51 -10.34 7.68
C ALA A 297 12.80 -10.13 6.87
N PRO A 298 13.60 -11.20 6.60
CA PRO A 298 13.36 -12.58 7.06
C PRO A 298 13.82 -12.79 8.50
N LYS A 299 13.10 -13.63 9.24
CA LYS A 299 13.46 -14.08 10.58
C LYS A 299 13.36 -15.59 10.71
N ASN A 300 14.06 -16.16 11.72
CA ASN A 300 13.98 -17.57 12.02
C ASN A 300 12.52 -17.99 12.32
N GLY A 301 12.08 -19.08 11.70
CA GLY A 301 10.74 -19.61 11.87
C GLY A 301 9.68 -19.04 10.92
N GLN A 302 10.01 -18.04 10.11
CA GLN A 302 9.13 -17.56 9.04
C GLN A 302 9.16 -18.49 7.82
N THR A 303 8.06 -18.53 7.10
CA THR A 303 7.98 -19.25 5.81
C THR A 303 8.52 -18.39 4.69
N LEU A 304 9.54 -18.88 3.99
CA LEU A 304 10.12 -18.23 2.82
C LEU A 304 9.84 -19.06 1.56
N ASN A 305 8.65 -18.89 1.00
CA ASN A 305 8.23 -19.63 -0.20
C ASN A 305 8.95 -19.16 -1.48
N TYR A 306 9.58 -17.99 -1.45
CA TYR A 306 10.35 -17.43 -2.55
C TYR A 306 11.76 -17.09 -2.08
N PRO A 307 12.77 -17.11 -2.99
CA PRO A 307 14.10 -16.60 -2.65
C PRO A 307 14.05 -15.13 -2.20
N VAL A 308 14.91 -14.79 -1.23
CA VAL A 308 15.11 -13.40 -0.78
C VAL A 308 15.95 -12.66 -1.83
N THR A 309 15.31 -12.27 -2.92
CA THR A 309 15.90 -11.59 -4.09
C THR A 309 14.84 -10.73 -4.77
N VAL A 310 15.26 -9.80 -5.64
CA VAL A 310 14.36 -9.00 -6.47
C VAL A 310 13.41 -9.87 -7.30
N GLN A 311 13.91 -10.97 -7.89
CA GLN A 311 13.06 -11.92 -8.63
C GLN A 311 12.08 -12.65 -7.73
N GLY A 312 12.51 -13.03 -6.51
CA GLY A 312 11.63 -13.67 -5.52
C GLY A 312 10.53 -12.73 -5.05
N GLN A 313 10.84 -11.46 -4.82
CA GLN A 313 9.86 -10.41 -4.51
C GLN A 313 8.83 -10.27 -5.64
N ALA A 314 9.26 -10.17 -6.89
CA ALA A 314 8.37 -10.10 -8.04
C ALA A 314 7.47 -11.33 -8.17
N ASN A 315 8.01 -12.54 -7.96
CA ASN A 315 7.24 -13.76 -7.99
C ASN A 315 6.16 -13.80 -6.89
N ALA A 316 6.52 -13.36 -5.68
CA ALA A 316 5.58 -13.29 -4.56
C ALA A 316 4.41 -12.36 -4.87
N VAL A 317 4.68 -11.14 -5.35
CA VAL A 317 3.65 -10.18 -5.75
C VAL A 317 2.78 -10.71 -6.89
N ARG A 318 3.40 -11.23 -7.94
CA ARG A 318 2.70 -11.82 -9.08
C ARG A 318 1.74 -12.94 -8.64
N ASP A 319 2.18 -13.79 -7.74
CA ASP A 319 1.38 -14.94 -7.32
C ASP A 319 0.24 -14.54 -6.36
N VAL A 320 0.40 -13.46 -5.58
CA VAL A 320 -0.72 -12.85 -4.82
C VAL A 320 -1.76 -12.26 -5.78
N ILE A 321 -1.33 -11.57 -6.84
CA ILE A 321 -2.24 -11.06 -7.89
C ILE A 321 -3.02 -12.22 -8.51
N GLN A 322 -2.33 -13.33 -8.87
CA GLN A 322 -2.99 -14.53 -9.41
C GLN A 322 -4.02 -15.10 -8.43
N ALA A 323 -3.68 -15.18 -7.14
CA ALA A 323 -4.59 -15.75 -6.13
C ALA A 323 -5.89 -14.95 -5.99
N VAL A 324 -5.83 -13.63 -6.15
CA VAL A 324 -7.02 -12.77 -6.14
C VAL A 324 -7.76 -12.85 -7.47
N SER A 325 -7.06 -12.87 -8.62
CA SER A 325 -7.65 -13.09 -9.94
C SER A 325 -8.40 -14.44 -10.04
N ASP A 326 -7.89 -15.49 -9.38
CA ASP A 326 -8.51 -16.82 -9.37
C ASP A 326 -9.87 -16.85 -8.63
N VAL A 327 -10.22 -15.80 -7.87
CA VAL A 327 -11.58 -15.63 -7.32
C VAL A 327 -12.60 -15.26 -8.41
N GLY A 328 -12.14 -14.77 -9.56
CA GLY A 328 -12.97 -14.29 -10.65
C GLY A 328 -13.36 -12.81 -10.49
N GLU A 329 -14.52 -12.41 -11.03
CA GLU A 329 -14.97 -11.00 -11.04
C GLU A 329 -15.10 -10.34 -9.65
N ALA A 330 -15.24 -11.13 -8.61
CA ALA A 330 -15.29 -10.63 -7.23
C ALA A 330 -13.91 -10.25 -6.69
N GLY A 331 -12.83 -10.78 -7.24
CA GLY A 331 -11.45 -10.49 -6.87
C GLY A 331 -10.95 -9.21 -7.54
N ILE A 332 -11.02 -8.07 -6.84
CA ILE A 332 -10.90 -6.77 -7.48
C ILE A 332 -9.52 -6.12 -7.40
N GLY A 333 -8.58 -6.61 -6.59
CA GLY A 333 -7.27 -5.94 -6.52
C GLY A 333 -6.34 -6.40 -5.42
N VAL A 334 -5.12 -5.89 -5.51
CA VAL A 334 -4.03 -6.12 -4.56
C VAL A 334 -3.31 -4.80 -4.29
N PHE A 335 -3.07 -4.50 -3.02
CA PHE A 335 -2.26 -3.37 -2.58
C PHE A 335 -0.92 -3.86 -2.01
N TYR A 336 0.17 -3.29 -2.52
CA TYR A 336 1.48 -3.49 -1.93
C TYR A 336 1.68 -2.52 -0.77
N TRP A 337 2.08 -3.04 0.39
CA TRP A 337 2.24 -2.25 1.59
C TRP A 337 3.64 -1.64 1.68
N GLU A 338 3.71 -0.32 1.77
CA GLU A 338 4.90 0.51 1.95
C GLU A 338 6.05 0.21 0.96
N PRO A 339 5.77 0.27 -0.36
CA PRO A 339 6.78 0.00 -1.39
C PRO A 339 7.92 1.00 -1.41
N ALA A 340 7.74 2.16 -0.77
CA ALA A 340 8.65 3.30 -0.82
C ALA A 340 9.21 3.68 0.56
N TRP A 341 8.96 2.92 1.61
CA TRP A 341 9.51 3.16 2.94
C TRP A 341 10.94 2.65 3.03
N ILE A 342 11.89 3.50 2.64
CA ILE A 342 13.30 3.20 2.52
C ILE A 342 14.12 3.94 3.60
N PRO A 343 15.40 3.59 3.83
CA PRO A 343 16.24 4.24 4.82
C PRO A 343 16.39 5.76 4.61
N VAL A 344 16.14 6.55 5.66
CA VAL A 344 16.46 8.00 5.66
C VAL A 344 17.97 8.27 5.65
N GLY A 345 18.77 7.25 5.94
CA GLY A 345 20.22 7.27 5.90
C GLY A 345 20.77 5.89 6.24
N PRO A 346 22.04 5.62 5.91
CA PRO A 346 22.62 4.30 6.07
C PRO A 346 22.80 3.90 7.53
N ALA A 347 22.76 2.58 7.83
CA ALA A 347 22.84 1.99 9.15
C ALA A 347 24.04 2.51 10.00
N HIS A 348 25.19 2.79 9.38
CA HIS A 348 26.35 3.34 10.09
C HIS A 348 26.18 4.78 10.60
N ARG A 349 25.07 5.45 10.25
CA ARG A 349 24.68 6.78 10.72
C ARG A 349 23.46 6.74 11.66
N LEU A 350 23.29 5.67 12.41
CA LEU A 350 22.11 5.40 13.22
C LEU A 350 21.67 6.60 14.08
N GLU A 351 22.60 7.29 14.75
CA GLU A 351 22.23 8.45 15.61
C GLU A 351 21.67 9.63 14.80
N LYS A 352 22.13 9.80 13.56
CA LYS A 352 21.54 10.79 12.66
C LYS A 352 20.17 10.34 12.15
N ASN A 353 20.01 9.06 11.83
CA ASN A 353 18.74 8.49 11.42
C ASN A 353 17.69 8.65 12.53
N LYS A 354 18.06 8.33 13.78
CA LYS A 354 17.19 8.55 14.96
C LYS A 354 16.67 9.99 15.07
N ALA A 355 17.58 10.97 14.89
CA ALA A 355 17.19 12.38 14.93
C ALA A 355 16.19 12.75 13.82
N LEU A 356 16.31 12.15 12.62
CA LEU A 356 15.36 12.34 11.52
C LEU A 356 14.02 11.66 11.84
N TRP A 357 14.03 10.42 12.35
CA TRP A 357 12.82 9.71 12.76
C TRP A 357 12.02 10.48 13.81
N GLU A 358 12.70 10.98 14.84
CA GLU A 358 12.06 11.80 15.89
C GLU A 358 11.50 13.12 15.34
N THR A 359 12.23 13.77 14.42
CA THR A 359 11.83 15.09 13.92
C THR A 359 10.68 15.02 12.93
N TYR A 360 10.71 14.04 12.01
CA TYR A 360 9.79 13.98 10.87
C TYR A 360 8.79 12.82 10.92
N GLY A 361 8.96 11.90 11.86
CA GLY A 361 8.11 10.72 11.98
C GLY A 361 8.32 9.69 10.87
N SER A 362 9.48 9.70 10.19
CA SER A 362 9.78 8.80 9.07
C SER A 362 10.18 7.37 9.49
N GLY A 363 10.36 7.11 10.79
CA GLY A 363 10.53 5.77 11.32
C GLY A 363 9.21 5.13 11.77
N TRP A 364 9.28 3.90 12.26
CA TRP A 364 8.12 3.14 12.76
C TRP A 364 7.36 3.87 13.86
N ALA A 365 8.09 4.45 14.81
CA ALA A 365 7.60 5.25 15.91
C ALA A 365 8.64 6.27 16.35
N THR A 366 8.19 7.37 16.95
CA THR A 366 9.02 8.29 17.72
C THR A 366 8.96 7.95 19.20
N SER A 367 9.85 8.52 20.02
CA SER A 367 9.78 8.37 21.48
C SER A 367 8.50 8.95 22.10
N TYR A 368 7.89 9.93 21.44
CA TYR A 368 6.64 10.58 21.89
C TYR A 368 5.42 9.65 21.82
N ALA A 369 5.42 8.67 20.94
CA ALA A 369 4.34 7.70 20.82
C ALA A 369 4.19 6.80 22.06
N ALA A 370 5.24 6.67 22.89
CA ALA A 370 5.20 5.88 24.14
C ALA A 370 4.15 6.39 25.15
N GLU A 371 3.78 7.66 25.11
CA GLU A 371 2.70 8.21 25.93
C GLU A 371 1.34 7.59 25.57
N TYR A 372 1.07 7.45 24.28
CA TYR A 372 -0.18 6.84 23.79
C TYR A 372 -0.14 5.32 23.78
N ASP A 373 0.98 4.72 23.38
CA ASP A 373 1.18 3.28 23.22
C ASP A 373 2.50 2.79 23.87
N PRO A 374 2.57 2.73 25.22
CA PRO A 374 3.79 2.36 25.91
C PRO A 374 4.19 0.89 25.71
N GLU A 375 3.26 0.02 25.34
CA GLU A 375 3.53 -1.42 25.15
C GLU A 375 4.27 -1.69 23.85
N ASP A 376 4.08 -0.88 22.81
CA ASP A 376 4.73 -1.04 21.51
C ASP A 376 5.76 0.06 21.24
N ALA A 377 5.32 1.29 21.16
CA ALA A 377 6.17 2.44 20.87
C ALA A 377 7.31 2.62 21.89
N GLY A 378 7.07 2.32 23.17
CA GLY A 378 8.09 2.34 24.20
C GLY A 378 9.18 1.27 24.03
N LYS A 379 8.94 0.23 23.21
CA LYS A 379 9.89 -0.87 22.96
C LYS A 379 10.47 -0.82 21.55
N TRP A 380 9.72 -0.33 20.59
CA TRP A 380 9.97 -0.45 19.16
C TRP A 380 9.99 0.91 18.45
N PHE A 381 10.38 1.98 19.14
CA PHE A 381 10.62 3.23 18.44
C PHE A 381 11.89 3.12 17.59
N GLY A 382 11.87 3.72 16.40
CA GLY A 382 13.02 3.66 15.50
C GLY A 382 12.63 3.74 14.03
N GLY A 383 13.47 3.20 13.18
CA GLY A 383 13.42 3.30 11.74
C GLY A 383 12.38 2.40 11.07
N SER A 384 12.53 2.23 9.77
CA SER A 384 11.68 1.35 8.99
C SER A 384 11.96 -0.11 9.34
N ALA A 385 10.95 -0.83 9.82
CA ALA A 385 11.05 -2.27 10.05
C ALA A 385 10.83 -3.10 8.77
N VAL A 386 10.71 -2.45 7.59
CA VAL A 386 10.35 -3.06 6.30
C VAL A 386 11.10 -2.47 5.11
N ASP A 387 12.19 -1.74 5.34
CA ASP A 387 12.97 -1.09 4.28
C ASP A 387 13.48 -2.08 3.22
N ASN A 388 13.74 -3.33 3.62
CA ASN A 388 14.14 -4.42 2.74
C ASN A 388 12.98 -5.09 1.98
N GLN A 389 11.75 -4.59 2.16
CA GLN A 389 10.55 -5.03 1.46
C GLN A 389 10.08 -3.97 0.44
N ALA A 390 10.73 -2.80 0.40
CA ALA A 390 10.44 -1.76 -0.57
C ALA A 390 10.64 -2.24 -2.02
N LEU A 391 10.00 -1.56 -2.98
CA LEU A 391 10.22 -1.74 -4.43
C LEU A 391 11.28 -0.77 -4.96
N PHE A 392 11.99 -0.14 -4.05
CA PHE A 392 13.16 0.72 -4.28
C PHE A 392 14.34 0.22 -3.44
N ASP A 393 15.56 0.42 -3.93
CA ASP A 393 16.75 0.14 -3.14
C ASP A 393 16.91 1.17 -2.00
N PHE A 394 17.85 0.92 -1.08
CA PHE A 394 18.13 1.83 0.05
C PHE A 394 18.61 3.24 -0.33
N LYS A 395 18.63 3.55 -1.62
CA LYS A 395 19.02 4.86 -2.15
C LYS A 395 17.91 5.48 -3.01
N GLY A 396 16.72 4.90 -3.01
CA GLY A 396 15.56 5.38 -3.75
C GLY A 396 15.56 5.07 -5.24
N ARG A 397 16.41 4.15 -5.72
CA ARG A 397 16.36 3.70 -7.11
C ARG A 397 15.39 2.54 -7.25
N PRO A 398 14.50 2.55 -8.26
CA PRO A 398 13.49 1.51 -8.41
C PRO A 398 14.16 0.16 -8.68
N LEU A 399 13.65 -0.87 -8.00
CA LEU A 399 14.05 -2.24 -8.27
C LEU A 399 13.32 -2.76 -9.50
N PRO A 400 13.92 -3.67 -10.29
CA PRO A 400 13.23 -4.32 -11.41
C PRO A 400 11.88 -4.93 -11.04
N SER A 401 11.69 -5.36 -9.77
CA SER A 401 10.42 -5.90 -9.27
C SER A 401 9.25 -4.92 -9.34
N LEU A 402 9.48 -3.60 -9.41
CA LEU A 402 8.43 -2.61 -9.64
C LEU A 402 7.73 -2.83 -11.00
N HIS A 403 8.42 -3.35 -12.01
CA HIS A 403 7.82 -3.65 -13.32
C HIS A 403 6.83 -4.83 -13.31
N VAL A 404 6.68 -5.56 -12.20
CA VAL A 404 5.75 -6.69 -12.13
C VAL A 404 4.34 -6.27 -12.56
N PHE A 405 3.90 -5.09 -12.14
CA PHE A 405 2.55 -4.58 -12.41
C PHE A 405 2.31 -4.26 -13.89
N GLN A 406 3.36 -3.95 -14.65
CA GLN A 406 3.27 -3.77 -16.11
C GLN A 406 3.23 -5.10 -16.87
N TYR A 407 3.84 -6.15 -16.31
CA TYR A 407 4.01 -7.43 -17.01
C TYR A 407 2.99 -8.50 -16.61
N VAL A 408 2.20 -8.32 -15.56
CA VAL A 408 1.24 -9.36 -15.11
C VAL A 408 0.18 -9.68 -16.15
N ASP A 409 -0.21 -8.72 -16.99
CA ASP A 409 -1.20 -8.93 -18.05
C ASP A 409 -0.62 -9.66 -19.27
N THR A 410 0.62 -9.40 -19.64
CA THR A 410 1.23 -9.93 -20.89
C THR A 410 2.27 -11.00 -20.64
N GLY A 411 2.89 -11.00 -19.46
CA GLY A 411 4.15 -11.70 -19.20
C GLY A 411 5.35 -10.97 -19.81
N THR A 412 6.55 -11.19 -19.28
CA THR A 412 7.78 -10.71 -19.92
C THR A 412 8.07 -11.52 -21.18
N PRO A 413 8.52 -10.88 -22.27
CA PRO A 413 8.91 -11.62 -23.48
C PRO A 413 10.04 -12.59 -23.17
N PHE A 414 9.88 -13.85 -23.61
CA PHE A 414 10.96 -14.83 -23.52
C PHE A 414 12.14 -14.39 -24.39
N LYS A 415 13.36 -14.44 -23.82
CA LYS A 415 14.56 -14.54 -24.66
C LYS A 415 14.61 -15.97 -25.20
N ASN A 416 14.36 -16.17 -26.50
CA ASN A 416 14.71 -17.40 -27.21
C ASN A 416 16.23 -17.53 -27.31
#